data_4bb6ea53dfadb6b8ab7dec2905df8d94
#
_entry.id   4bb6ea53dfadb6b8ab7dec2905df8d94
#
_cell.length_a   1.000
_cell.length_b   1.000
_cell.length_c   1.000
_cell.angle_alpha   90.00
_cell.angle_beta   90.00
_cell.angle_gamma   90.00
#
_symmetry.space_group_name_H-M   'P 1'
#
loop_
_entity.id
_entity.type
_entity.pdbx_description
1 polymer ?
#
loop_
_entity_poly.entity_id
_entity_poly.type
_entity_poly.pdbx_seq_one_letter_code
_entity_poly.pdbx_strand_id
1 'polypeptide(L)'
;GLVVVTNDGALAQSLAHPSNKTRKVYQAELSKAFDPQHIGLLRRGKMVEGERLWLDKVILLGQKEARRSRRLEIHLGHGRKREIRRLLTALGYKVTRLKRTKLGAVSIRRIPRGSFRKLTDREINLLFSENPSS
;
A
#
# COMPACT_ATOMS: atom_id res chain seq x y z
N GLY A 1 -6.62 -8.72 -1.20
CA GLY A 1 -6.72 -7.35 -0.73
C GLY A 1 -7.90 -6.60 -1.32
N LEU A 2 -8.01 -5.34 -0.97
CA LEU A 2 -9.09 -4.48 -1.43
C LEU A 2 -9.00 -4.21 -2.93
N VAL A 3 -10.12 -4.38 -3.64
CA VAL A 3 -10.26 -4.11 -5.07
C VAL A 3 -11.54 -3.30 -5.28
N VAL A 4 -11.47 -2.27 -6.10
CA VAL A 4 -12.64 -1.51 -6.53
C VAL A 4 -13.12 -2.03 -7.88
N VAL A 5 -14.40 -2.35 -7.96
CA VAL A 5 -15.05 -2.80 -9.20
C VAL A 5 -16.09 -1.77 -9.61
N THR A 6 -16.07 -1.35 -10.86
CA THR A 6 -16.99 -0.34 -11.38
C THR A 6 -17.32 -0.60 -12.86
N ASN A 7 -18.51 -0.17 -13.27
CA ASN A 7 -18.90 -0.11 -14.69
C ASN A 7 -18.70 1.29 -15.28
N ASP A 8 -18.25 2.26 -14.48
CA ASP A 8 -17.89 3.60 -14.94
C ASP A 8 -16.45 3.58 -15.49
N GLY A 9 -16.31 3.59 -16.81
CA GLY A 9 -15.02 3.54 -17.47
C GLY A 9 -14.11 4.72 -17.17
N ALA A 10 -14.67 5.92 -17.02
CA ALA A 10 -13.89 7.11 -16.67
C ALA A 10 -13.31 7.00 -15.26
N LEU A 11 -14.11 6.53 -14.30
CA LEU A 11 -13.66 6.28 -12.94
C LEU A 11 -12.56 5.21 -12.91
N ALA A 12 -12.77 4.11 -13.64
CA ALA A 12 -11.80 3.02 -13.71
C ALA A 12 -10.45 3.50 -14.27
N GLN A 13 -10.47 4.30 -15.34
CA GLN A 13 -9.25 4.86 -15.92
C GLN A 13 -8.55 5.81 -14.97
N SER A 14 -9.30 6.66 -14.27
CA SER A 14 -8.72 7.61 -13.31
C SER A 14 -8.04 6.88 -12.16
N LEU A 15 -8.65 5.83 -11.63
CA LEU A 15 -8.08 5.03 -10.53
C LEU A 15 -6.86 4.22 -10.97
N ALA A 16 -6.84 3.71 -12.19
CA ALA A 16 -5.76 2.89 -12.71
C ALA A 16 -4.59 3.70 -13.28
N HIS A 17 -4.77 4.98 -13.52
CA HIS A 17 -3.74 5.80 -14.16
C HIS A 17 -2.48 5.92 -13.28
N PRO A 18 -1.26 5.78 -13.85
CA PRO A 18 -0.02 5.87 -13.09
C PRO A 18 0.20 7.19 -12.35
N SER A 19 -0.39 8.29 -12.83
CA SER A 19 -0.31 9.60 -12.16
C SER A 19 -1.32 9.74 -11.01
N ASN A 20 -2.15 8.74 -10.77
CA ASN A 20 -3.12 8.76 -9.70
C ASN A 20 -2.41 8.86 -8.34
N LYS A 21 -2.74 9.91 -7.58
CA LYS A 21 -2.18 10.18 -6.25
C LYS A 21 -3.05 9.68 -5.11
N THR A 22 -4.04 8.85 -5.40
CA THR A 22 -4.88 8.25 -4.36
C THR A 22 -4.01 7.48 -3.36
N ARG A 23 -4.16 7.81 -2.08
CA ARG A 23 -3.43 7.14 -1.01
C ARG A 23 -3.84 5.67 -0.91
N LYS A 24 -2.83 4.83 -0.78
CA LYS A 24 -2.99 3.38 -0.62
C LYS A 24 -2.26 2.94 0.62
N VAL A 25 -2.87 2.04 1.39
CA VAL A 25 -2.26 1.43 2.56
C VAL A 25 -2.21 -0.08 2.34
N TYR A 26 -1.04 -0.64 2.60
CA TYR A 26 -0.79 -2.08 2.47
C TYR A 26 -0.30 -2.65 3.79
N GLN A 27 -0.59 -3.93 4.01
CA GLN A 27 0.11 -4.74 5.00
C GLN A 27 0.97 -5.75 4.27
N ALA A 28 2.24 -5.82 4.63
CA ALA A 28 3.21 -6.76 4.08
C ALA A 28 3.68 -7.70 5.18
N GLU A 29 3.79 -8.98 4.85
CA GLU A 29 4.45 -9.97 5.70
C GLU A 29 5.75 -10.39 5.02
N LEU A 30 6.81 -10.51 5.81
CA LEU A 30 8.15 -10.84 5.34
C LEU A 30 8.57 -12.20 5.88
N SER A 31 9.46 -12.89 5.16
CA SER A 31 10.00 -14.17 5.59
C SER A 31 10.97 -14.07 6.77
N LYS A 32 11.49 -12.88 7.05
CA LYS A 32 12.39 -12.60 8.17
C LYS A 32 12.06 -11.26 8.82
N ALA A 33 12.56 -11.05 10.03
CA ALA A 33 12.38 -9.79 10.74
C ALA A 33 12.95 -8.62 9.94
N PHE A 34 12.21 -7.51 9.96
CA PHE A 34 12.62 -6.27 9.29
C PHE A 34 13.57 -5.48 10.19
N ASP A 35 14.67 -5.02 9.61
CA ASP A 35 15.61 -4.15 10.31
C ASP A 35 15.07 -2.72 10.32
N PRO A 36 14.77 -2.13 11.50
CA PRO A 36 14.24 -0.77 11.57
C PRO A 36 15.16 0.29 10.95
N GLN A 37 16.45 0.03 10.85
CA GLN A 37 17.39 0.95 10.20
C GLN A 37 17.12 1.11 8.71
N HIS A 38 16.43 0.15 8.08
CA HIS A 38 16.08 0.21 6.67
C HIS A 38 14.88 1.14 6.36
N ILE A 39 14.15 1.62 7.38
CA ILE A 39 13.01 2.53 7.17
C ILE A 39 13.44 3.78 6.41
N GLY A 40 14.53 4.40 6.83
CA GLY A 40 15.05 5.58 6.16
C GLY A 40 15.40 5.36 4.70
N LEU A 41 16.01 4.20 4.39
CA LEU A 41 16.35 3.83 3.03
C LEU A 41 15.11 3.62 2.16
N LEU A 42 14.08 2.96 2.69
CA LEU A 42 12.81 2.78 1.98
C LEU A 42 12.13 4.12 1.66
N ARG A 43 12.21 5.07 2.58
CA ARG A 43 11.60 6.39 2.39
C ARG A 43 12.40 7.28 1.42
N ARG A 44 13.72 7.25 1.49
CA ARG A 44 14.57 7.96 0.53
C ARG A 44 14.52 7.34 -0.86
N GLY A 45 14.32 6.05 -0.91
CA GLY A 45 14.25 5.31 -2.16
C GLY A 45 15.58 4.75 -2.62
N LYS A 46 15.48 3.89 -3.61
CA LYS A 46 16.61 3.21 -4.22
C LYS A 46 16.33 3.00 -5.71
N MET A 47 17.40 3.01 -6.51
CA MET A 47 17.29 2.62 -7.92
C MET A 47 17.15 1.11 -8.02
N VAL A 48 16.06 0.67 -8.64
CA VAL A 48 15.76 -0.74 -8.87
C VAL A 48 15.40 -0.90 -10.34
N GLU A 49 16.18 -1.68 -11.07
CA GLU A 49 15.96 -1.93 -12.50
C GLU A 49 15.80 -0.64 -13.33
N GLY A 50 16.62 0.37 -13.02
CA GLY A 50 16.61 1.65 -13.74
C GLY A 50 15.52 2.63 -13.30
N GLU A 51 14.75 2.30 -12.28
CA GLU A 51 13.66 3.13 -11.77
C GLU A 51 13.87 3.43 -10.29
N ARG A 52 13.68 4.69 -9.90
CA ARG A 52 13.75 5.05 -8.49
C ARG A 52 12.43 4.68 -7.81
N LEU A 53 12.52 3.80 -6.82
CA LEU A 53 11.38 3.36 -6.02
C LEU A 53 11.53 3.84 -4.58
N TRP A 54 10.42 4.25 -3.97
CA TRP A 54 10.39 4.68 -2.57
C TRP A 54 9.03 4.40 -1.95
N LEU A 55 8.97 4.40 -0.61
CA LEU A 55 7.74 4.27 0.15
C LEU A 55 7.52 5.54 0.97
N ASP A 56 6.29 6.04 1.02
CA ASP A 56 6.01 7.30 1.71
C ASP A 56 6.03 7.13 3.24
N LYS A 57 5.53 6.02 3.75
CA LYS A 57 5.50 5.74 5.17
C LYS A 57 5.60 4.24 5.42
N VAL A 58 6.37 3.86 6.42
CA VAL A 58 6.54 2.44 6.83
C VAL A 58 6.41 2.36 8.35
N ILE A 59 5.52 1.50 8.82
CA ILE A 59 5.28 1.27 10.25
C ILE A 59 5.45 -0.21 10.53
N LEU A 60 6.22 -0.54 11.57
CA LEU A 60 6.37 -1.90 12.06
C LEU A 60 5.14 -2.30 12.88
N LEU A 61 4.56 -3.46 12.59
CA LEU A 61 3.34 -3.93 13.23
C LEU A 61 3.57 -5.10 14.17
N GLY A 62 2.71 -5.19 15.19
CA GLY A 62 2.44 -6.42 15.92
C GLY A 62 3.48 -6.89 16.93
N GLN A 63 4.53 -6.13 17.20
CA GLN A 63 5.58 -6.56 18.13
C GLN A 63 5.87 -5.46 19.15
N LYS A 64 5.96 -5.85 20.42
CA LYS A 64 6.48 -4.97 21.47
C LYS A 64 7.94 -4.59 21.20
N GLU A 65 8.68 -5.51 20.60
CA GLU A 65 10.04 -5.29 20.14
C GLU A 65 10.05 -5.15 18.62
N ALA A 66 10.15 -3.91 18.12
CA ALA A 66 10.14 -3.61 16.70
C ALA A 66 11.19 -4.42 15.90
N ARG A 67 12.30 -4.77 16.53
CA ARG A 67 13.40 -5.51 15.89
C ARG A 67 13.01 -6.90 15.38
N ARG A 68 11.90 -7.47 15.88
CA ARG A 68 11.45 -8.81 15.51
C ARG A 68 10.22 -8.81 14.63
N SER A 69 9.73 -7.64 14.25
CA SER A 69 8.54 -7.57 13.41
C SER A 69 8.81 -8.07 12.01
N ARG A 70 7.93 -8.95 11.53
CA ARG A 70 7.88 -9.41 10.15
C ARG A 70 6.74 -8.80 9.37
N ARG A 71 6.00 -7.89 10.00
CA ARG A 71 4.82 -7.26 9.42
C ARG A 71 5.01 -5.76 9.35
N LEU A 72 4.71 -5.22 8.19
CA LEU A 72 4.81 -3.78 7.92
C LEU A 72 3.47 -3.24 7.47
N GLU A 73 3.16 -2.02 7.91
CA GLU A 73 2.14 -1.20 7.27
C GLU A 73 2.85 -0.18 6.39
N ILE A 74 2.44 -0.09 5.13
CA ILE A 74 3.10 0.72 4.11
C ILE A 74 2.09 1.65 3.48
N HIS A 75 2.41 2.94 3.41
CA HIS A 75 1.59 3.97 2.79
C HIS A 75 2.25 4.46 1.52
N LEU A 76 1.48 4.51 0.43
CA LEU A 76 1.90 5.00 -0.88
C LEU A 76 0.93 6.05 -1.41
N GLY A 77 1.47 7.15 -1.94
CA GLY A 77 0.71 8.15 -2.69
C GLY A 77 0.90 8.06 -4.21
N HIS A 78 1.56 7.01 -4.68
CA HIS A 78 1.84 6.76 -6.10
C HIS A 78 1.65 5.27 -6.38
N GLY A 79 1.61 4.88 -7.64
CA GLY A 79 1.29 3.50 -8.04
C GLY A 79 2.21 2.96 -9.11
N ARG A 80 3.49 2.76 -8.81
CA ARG A 80 4.40 2.07 -9.72
C ARG A 80 4.20 0.56 -9.61
N LYS A 81 4.32 -0.14 -10.72
CA LYS A 81 4.05 -1.58 -10.80
C LYS A 81 4.93 -2.35 -9.82
N ARG A 82 4.28 -3.11 -8.92
CA ARG A 82 4.92 -4.02 -7.97
C ARG A 82 6.03 -3.37 -7.13
N GLU A 83 5.96 -2.07 -6.88
CA GLU A 83 7.07 -1.34 -6.27
C GLU A 83 7.42 -1.78 -4.85
N ILE A 84 6.43 -2.15 -4.03
CA ILE A 84 6.68 -2.64 -2.68
C ILE A 84 7.51 -3.94 -2.73
N ARG A 85 7.09 -4.90 -3.56
CA ARG A 85 7.80 -6.17 -3.72
C ARG A 85 9.20 -5.97 -4.27
N ARG A 86 9.32 -5.15 -5.31
CA ARG A 86 10.59 -4.88 -5.98
C ARG A 86 11.59 -4.21 -5.04
N LEU A 87 11.12 -3.19 -4.31
CA LEU A 87 11.99 -2.44 -3.41
C LEU A 87 12.43 -3.30 -2.22
N LEU A 88 11.52 -4.00 -1.58
CA LEU A 88 11.86 -4.89 -0.46
C LEU A 88 12.76 -6.04 -0.90
N THR A 89 12.53 -6.62 -2.07
CA THR A 89 13.41 -7.65 -2.64
C THR A 89 14.82 -7.10 -2.87
N ALA A 90 14.94 -5.86 -3.36
CA ALA A 90 16.25 -5.24 -3.57
C ALA A 90 17.02 -5.03 -2.27
N LEU A 91 16.34 -4.94 -1.13
CA LEU A 91 16.95 -4.86 0.21
C LEU A 91 17.19 -6.23 0.85
N GLY A 92 16.87 -7.32 0.15
CA GLY A 92 17.07 -8.67 0.65
C GLY A 92 15.90 -9.26 1.43
N TYR A 93 14.72 -8.65 1.34
CA TYR A 93 13.52 -9.18 1.99
C TYR A 93 12.63 -9.91 1.01
N LYS A 94 12.11 -11.06 1.42
CA LYS A 94 11.08 -11.77 0.68
C LYS A 94 9.70 -11.41 1.24
N VAL A 95 8.85 -10.84 0.42
CA VAL A 95 7.47 -10.55 0.77
C VAL A 95 6.65 -11.82 0.58
N THR A 96 6.18 -12.41 1.68
CA THR A 96 5.39 -13.64 1.66
C THR A 96 3.90 -13.37 1.50
N ARG A 97 3.45 -12.18 1.91
CA ARG A 97 2.05 -11.77 1.77
C ARG A 97 1.99 -10.26 1.63
N LEU A 98 1.16 -9.80 0.71
CA LEU A 98 0.91 -8.38 0.50
C LEU A 98 -0.59 -8.16 0.30
N LYS A 99 -1.17 -7.26 1.12
CA LYS A 99 -2.60 -7.01 1.13
C LYS A 99 -2.84 -5.51 1.15
N ARG A 100 -3.60 -5.01 0.18
CA ARG A 100 -4.07 -3.62 0.23
C ARG A 100 -5.24 -3.53 1.18
N THR A 101 -5.15 -2.67 2.19
CA THR A 101 -6.14 -2.52 3.26
C THR A 101 -6.91 -1.22 3.14
N LYS A 102 -6.38 -0.22 2.44
CA LYS A 102 -7.04 1.06 2.22
C LYS A 102 -6.77 1.58 0.82
N LEU A 103 -7.79 2.20 0.24
CA LEU A 103 -7.70 2.94 -1.03
C LEU A 103 -8.43 4.26 -0.83
N GLY A 104 -7.69 5.38 -0.78
CA GLY A 104 -8.24 6.65 -0.35
C GLY A 104 -8.86 6.52 1.03
N ALA A 105 -10.10 6.94 1.20
CA ALA A 105 -10.83 6.82 2.46
C ALA A 105 -11.53 5.47 2.64
N VAL A 106 -11.47 4.58 1.64
CA VAL A 106 -12.13 3.27 1.71
C VAL A 106 -11.22 2.25 2.39
N SER A 107 -11.71 1.66 3.48
CA SER A 107 -10.99 0.64 4.24
C SER A 107 -11.59 -0.74 4.02
N ILE A 108 -10.73 -1.76 4.08
CA ILE A 108 -11.16 -3.17 4.07
C ILE A 108 -11.89 -3.58 5.36
N ARG A 109 -11.86 -2.73 6.40
CA ARG A 109 -12.51 -3.03 7.67
C ARG A 109 -13.99 -3.31 7.45
N ARG A 110 -14.51 -4.33 8.14
CA ARG A 110 -15.91 -4.78 8.07
C ARG A 110 -16.32 -5.36 6.70
N ILE A 111 -15.35 -5.66 5.84
CA ILE A 111 -15.62 -6.42 4.62
C ILE A 111 -14.97 -7.77 4.78
N PRO A 112 -15.74 -8.84 5.04
CA PRO A 112 -15.18 -10.18 5.15
C PRO A 112 -14.51 -10.60 3.84
N ARG A 113 -13.50 -11.45 3.94
CA ARG A 113 -12.82 -11.98 2.77
C ARG A 113 -13.82 -12.63 1.81
N GLY A 114 -13.69 -12.34 0.53
CA GLY A 114 -14.60 -12.86 -0.51
C GLY A 114 -15.92 -12.13 -0.59
N SER A 115 -16.16 -11.12 0.25
CA SER A 115 -17.36 -10.29 0.23
C SER A 115 -17.14 -9.00 -0.54
N PHE A 116 -18.24 -8.29 -0.77
CA PHE A 116 -18.22 -6.96 -1.36
C PHE A 116 -19.28 -6.07 -0.71
N ARG A 117 -19.13 -4.77 -0.87
CA ARG A 117 -20.17 -3.80 -0.56
C ARG A 117 -20.16 -2.66 -1.58
N LYS A 118 -21.29 -2.01 -1.72
CA LYS A 118 -21.41 -0.83 -2.57
C LYS A 118 -20.78 0.38 -1.87
N LEU A 119 -20.03 1.19 -2.62
CA LEU A 119 -19.52 2.45 -2.12
C LEU A 119 -20.64 3.51 -2.14
N THR A 120 -20.61 4.39 -1.15
CA THR A 120 -21.44 5.59 -1.15
C THR A 120 -20.86 6.65 -2.10
N ASP A 121 -21.66 7.61 -2.53
CA ASP A 121 -21.17 8.73 -3.36
C ASP A 121 -20.06 9.50 -2.66
N ARG A 122 -20.17 9.68 -1.34
CA ARG A 122 -19.12 10.32 -0.54
C ARG A 122 -17.82 9.53 -0.59
N GLU A 123 -17.87 8.21 -0.48
CA GLU A 123 -16.69 7.36 -0.56
C GLU A 123 -16.04 7.42 -1.95
N ILE A 124 -16.84 7.45 -3.01
CA ILE A 124 -16.34 7.60 -4.39
C ILE A 124 -15.60 8.94 -4.53
N ASN A 125 -16.15 10.02 -4.02
CA ASN A 125 -15.49 11.33 -4.05
C ASN A 125 -14.20 11.35 -3.25
N LEU A 126 -14.15 10.64 -2.13
CA LEU A 126 -12.97 10.57 -1.26
C LEU A 126 -11.88 9.63 -1.78
N LEU A 127 -12.14 8.82 -2.82
CA LEU A 127 -11.11 7.98 -3.43
C LEU A 127 -9.93 8.81 -3.97
N PHE A 128 -10.18 10.03 -4.38
CA PHE A 128 -9.18 10.93 -4.95
C PHE A 128 -8.63 11.94 -3.95
N SER A 129 -8.99 11.81 -2.67
CA SER A 129 -8.48 12.68 -1.61
C SER A 129 -7.03 12.35 -1.31
N GLU A 130 -6.17 13.37 -1.27
CA GLU A 130 -4.75 13.25 -0.89
C GLU A 130 -4.58 13.01 0.61
N ASN A 131 -5.54 13.45 1.42
CA ASN A 131 -5.57 13.22 2.85
C ASN A 131 -6.76 12.34 3.20
N PRO A 132 -6.60 11.00 3.16
CA PRO A 132 -7.63 10.17 3.74
C PRO A 132 -7.72 10.57 5.22
N SER A 133 -8.88 11.03 5.62
CA SER A 133 -9.10 11.31 7.03
C SER A 133 -8.75 10.05 7.82
N SER A 134 -7.78 10.21 8.65
CA SER A 134 -7.33 9.19 9.57
C SER A 134 -8.51 8.62 10.37
#